data_adb728be44e1c0dd090d22b79bc2c9a1
#
_entry.id   adb728be44e1c0dd090d22b79bc2c9a1
#
_cell.length_a   1.000
_cell.length_b   1.000
_cell.length_c   1.000
_cell.angle_alpha   90.00
_cell.angle_beta   90.00
_cell.angle_gamma   90.00
#
_symmetry.space_group_name_H-M   'P 1'
#
loop_
_entity.id
_entity.type
_entity.pdbx_description
1 polymer ?
#
loop_
_entity_poly.entity_id
_entity_poly.type
_entity_poly.pdbx_seq_one_letter_code
_entity_poly.pdbx_strand_id
1 'polypeptide(L)'
;MSPDAQLPDADYVVLGSRIALGLDGGFAVAVPARLRLLEEAGAREPLMLSVDGQSPEVHAAQRQAFVDGGHVPEVSRMRNLFDELLSGGQRLSRAGSPGGQTPGVAYRTVRDAGGRAVVELPVFENDPEWHLRDANVVVHTAEGDRVLRGFRGLYIAWLDAIADERRAAAGDPDRLFVVVCESRQIGEALVDWDDPRVRLVHTIHNSHLPAPHDDPTAPVTGLWERWLRTLDAYDAVVWPTEAQRDEVAERFGDPGTFHVAPNTIELGDEPRAAASRDPHRVVMLNRLAPQKRVDLAVRAWPAVVAAVPDAQLDVYGDGPLRDELQALVDELGVSASVTLHGATAERDAVFDRSAVFLTSTAFEGQGLSIAEALARGLPVVSTDVRYGPREAVGDAGVLVPPGEIGALSAALIGLLQDDGRRAELSAHARAAAAAFAPDAVRPALVAALRAAVEHPSRRAR
;
A
#
# COMPACT_ATOMS: atom_id res chain seq x y z
N MET A 1 -10.23 4.76 -27.05
CA MET A 1 -9.08 4.08 -26.42
C MET A 1 -8.51 3.06 -27.38
N SER A 2 -7.19 2.96 -27.51
CA SER A 2 -6.52 1.89 -28.27
C SER A 2 -6.90 0.53 -27.62
N PRO A 3 -7.02 -0.58 -28.40
CA PRO A 3 -7.22 -1.92 -27.84
C PRO A 3 -6.19 -2.31 -26.78
N ASP A 4 -4.97 -1.80 -26.88
CA ASP A 4 -3.88 -2.04 -25.94
C ASP A 4 -4.06 -1.31 -24.58
N ALA A 5 -5.00 -0.38 -24.49
CA ALA A 5 -5.29 0.37 -23.27
C ALA A 5 -6.48 -0.21 -22.47
N GLN A 6 -7.07 -1.32 -22.92
CA GLN A 6 -8.17 -1.99 -22.25
C GLN A 6 -7.73 -3.32 -21.61
N LEU A 7 -8.30 -3.62 -20.47
CA LEU A 7 -8.11 -4.92 -19.81
C LEU A 7 -8.76 -6.05 -20.64
N PRO A 8 -8.18 -7.27 -20.62
CA PRO A 8 -8.84 -8.48 -21.08
C PRO A 8 -10.18 -8.70 -20.38
N ASP A 9 -11.11 -9.40 -21.07
CA ASP A 9 -12.41 -9.72 -20.47
C ASP A 9 -12.24 -10.80 -19.39
N ALA A 10 -12.24 -10.38 -18.14
CA ALA A 10 -12.10 -11.20 -16.94
C ALA A 10 -12.78 -10.48 -15.76
N ASP A 11 -12.92 -11.17 -14.63
CA ASP A 11 -13.31 -10.56 -13.37
C ASP A 11 -12.06 -10.16 -12.58
N TYR A 12 -12.04 -8.93 -12.08
CA TYR A 12 -10.90 -8.35 -11.37
C TYR A 12 -11.27 -8.05 -9.91
N VAL A 13 -10.38 -8.43 -9.00
CA VAL A 13 -10.50 -8.07 -7.58
C VAL A 13 -9.19 -7.54 -7.03
N VAL A 14 -9.26 -6.57 -6.13
CA VAL A 14 -8.11 -6.05 -5.36
C VAL A 14 -8.23 -6.59 -3.95
N LEU A 15 -7.23 -7.33 -3.48
CA LEU A 15 -7.25 -8.04 -2.21
C LEU A 15 -6.18 -7.50 -1.26
N GLY A 16 -6.61 -6.97 -0.12
CA GLY A 16 -5.73 -6.54 0.97
C GLY A 16 -5.99 -7.31 2.27
N SER A 17 -5.03 -7.29 3.19
CA SER A 17 -5.22 -7.85 4.53
C SER A 17 -6.19 -7.02 5.36
N ARG A 18 -5.95 -5.70 5.43
CA ARG A 18 -6.79 -4.71 6.07
C ARG A 18 -6.81 -3.45 5.23
N ILE A 19 -7.98 -2.96 4.91
CA ILE A 19 -8.15 -1.76 4.09
C ILE A 19 -8.99 -0.76 4.89
N ALA A 20 -8.36 0.31 5.38
CA ALA A 20 -9.05 1.35 6.15
C ALA A 20 -8.38 2.70 5.97
N LEU A 21 -9.17 3.76 5.82
CA LEU A 21 -8.65 5.13 5.71
C LEU A 21 -7.90 5.53 6.99
N GLY A 22 -6.74 6.15 6.82
CA GLY A 22 -5.94 6.71 7.91
C GLY A 22 -5.04 5.72 8.68
N LEU A 23 -5.10 4.41 8.41
CA LEU A 23 -4.31 3.42 9.15
C LEU A 23 -2.88 3.25 8.66
N ASP A 24 -2.67 3.09 7.36
CA ASP A 24 -1.38 2.69 6.77
C ASP A 24 -0.82 3.68 5.74
N GLY A 25 -1.11 4.98 5.92
CA GLY A 25 -0.55 6.01 5.04
C GLY A 25 -0.82 5.73 3.56
N GLY A 26 0.25 5.54 2.78
CA GLY A 26 0.17 5.34 1.34
C GLY A 26 -0.62 4.10 0.89
N PHE A 27 -0.64 3.02 1.66
CA PHE A 27 -1.38 1.80 1.31
C PHE A 27 -2.89 2.04 1.23
N ALA A 28 -3.45 2.78 2.20
CA ALA A 28 -4.88 3.10 2.25
C ALA A 28 -5.33 3.98 1.07
N VAL A 29 -4.42 4.68 0.42
CA VAL A 29 -4.67 5.49 -0.79
C VAL A 29 -4.45 4.66 -2.06
N ALA A 30 -3.41 3.85 -2.10
CA ALA A 30 -3.02 3.07 -3.28
C ALA A 30 -4.06 2.01 -3.67
N VAL A 31 -4.65 1.31 -2.69
CA VAL A 31 -5.59 0.20 -2.95
C VAL A 31 -6.88 0.69 -3.64
N PRO A 32 -7.62 1.70 -3.14
CA PRO A 32 -8.79 2.22 -3.86
C PRO A 32 -8.43 2.91 -5.18
N ALA A 33 -7.26 3.54 -5.28
CA ALA A 33 -6.79 4.10 -6.55
C ALA A 33 -6.58 2.99 -7.60
N ARG A 34 -6.09 1.81 -7.20
CA ARG A 34 -5.99 0.64 -8.07
C ARG A 34 -7.36 0.17 -8.57
N LEU A 35 -8.36 0.16 -7.69
CA LEU A 35 -9.73 -0.20 -8.09
C LEU A 35 -10.24 0.74 -9.20
N ARG A 36 -10.05 2.07 -9.04
CA ARG A 36 -10.43 3.06 -10.06
C ARG A 36 -9.68 2.84 -11.37
N LEU A 37 -8.36 2.59 -11.33
CA LEU A 37 -7.60 2.28 -12.53
C LEU A 37 -8.14 1.07 -13.29
N LEU A 38 -8.59 0.03 -12.57
CA LEU A 38 -9.21 -1.15 -13.19
C LEU A 38 -10.54 -0.78 -13.87
N GLU A 39 -11.40 0.04 -13.22
CA GLU A 39 -12.65 0.51 -13.79
C GLU A 39 -12.41 1.36 -15.04
N GLU A 40 -11.50 2.32 -14.99
CA GLU A 40 -11.12 3.17 -16.12
C GLU A 40 -10.49 2.38 -17.28
N ALA A 41 -9.85 1.25 -16.98
CA ALA A 41 -9.30 0.33 -17.96
C ALA A 41 -10.33 -0.68 -18.51
N GLY A 42 -11.60 -0.58 -18.09
CA GLY A 42 -12.72 -1.36 -18.62
C GLY A 42 -13.09 -2.60 -17.81
N ALA A 43 -12.54 -2.81 -16.63
CA ALA A 43 -12.99 -3.89 -15.74
C ALA A 43 -14.46 -3.65 -15.33
N ARG A 44 -15.27 -4.72 -15.43
CA ARG A 44 -16.67 -4.67 -15.02
C ARG A 44 -16.77 -4.85 -13.51
N GLU A 45 -17.23 -3.82 -12.82
CA GLU A 45 -17.51 -3.89 -11.38
C GLU A 45 -16.42 -4.59 -10.56
N PRO A 46 -15.15 -4.16 -10.63
CA PRO A 46 -14.10 -4.78 -9.83
C PRO A 46 -14.40 -4.65 -8.32
N LEU A 47 -13.99 -5.63 -7.53
CA LEU A 47 -14.23 -5.66 -6.09
C LEU A 47 -12.98 -5.32 -5.30
N MET A 48 -13.16 -4.68 -4.17
CA MET A 48 -12.15 -4.52 -3.13
C MET A 48 -12.45 -5.50 -1.99
N LEU A 49 -11.51 -6.40 -1.74
CA LEU A 49 -11.67 -7.51 -0.80
C LEU A 49 -10.72 -7.37 0.39
N SER A 50 -11.18 -7.66 1.60
CA SER A 50 -10.36 -7.68 2.79
C SER A 50 -10.59 -8.92 3.66
N VAL A 51 -9.55 -9.28 4.45
CA VAL A 51 -9.56 -10.45 5.33
C VAL A 51 -9.25 -10.08 6.78
N ASP A 52 -9.45 -8.83 7.18
CA ASP A 52 -9.30 -8.44 8.58
C ASP A 52 -10.50 -8.85 9.42
N GLY A 53 -10.26 -9.16 10.70
CA GLY A 53 -11.25 -9.68 11.62
C GLY A 53 -11.83 -8.63 12.57
N GLN A 54 -11.98 -7.37 12.13
CA GLN A 54 -12.67 -6.32 12.88
C GLN A 54 -14.17 -6.63 13.03
N SER A 55 -14.90 -5.84 13.80
CA SER A 55 -16.33 -6.02 13.90
C SER A 55 -17.07 -5.54 12.64
N PRO A 56 -18.27 -6.11 12.33
CA PRO A 56 -19.07 -5.66 11.19
C PRO A 56 -19.43 -4.17 11.23
N GLU A 57 -19.59 -3.59 12.42
CA GLU A 57 -19.88 -2.16 12.60
C GLU A 57 -18.66 -1.32 12.16
N VAL A 58 -17.46 -1.74 12.51
CA VAL A 58 -16.21 -1.07 12.08
C VAL A 58 -16.06 -1.18 10.57
N HIS A 59 -16.29 -2.36 9.99
CA HIS A 59 -16.24 -2.55 8.53
C HIS A 59 -17.30 -1.72 7.81
N ALA A 60 -18.53 -1.64 8.34
CA ALA A 60 -19.59 -0.81 7.76
C ALA A 60 -19.23 0.68 7.78
N ALA A 61 -18.71 1.18 8.90
CA ALA A 61 -18.25 2.56 9.00
C ALA A 61 -17.09 2.85 8.04
N GLN A 62 -16.15 1.94 7.90
CA GLN A 62 -15.03 2.07 6.95
C GLN A 62 -15.52 2.08 5.50
N ARG A 63 -16.39 1.15 5.10
CA ARG A 63 -16.98 1.13 3.75
C ARG A 63 -17.69 2.43 3.43
N GLN A 64 -18.48 2.95 4.37
CA GLN A 64 -19.15 4.23 4.18
C GLN A 64 -18.16 5.38 4.02
N ALA A 65 -17.11 5.43 4.84
CA ALA A 65 -16.07 6.45 4.74
C ALA A 65 -15.34 6.43 3.37
N PHE A 66 -15.11 5.24 2.79
CA PHE A 66 -14.55 5.14 1.43
C PHE A 66 -15.49 5.67 0.36
N VAL A 67 -16.80 5.47 0.50
CA VAL A 67 -17.81 6.00 -0.42
C VAL A 67 -17.95 7.51 -0.25
N ASP A 68 -18.07 7.99 0.98
CA ASP A 68 -18.21 9.42 1.29
C ASP A 68 -16.97 10.23 0.83
N GLY A 69 -15.78 9.62 0.89
CA GLY A 69 -14.54 10.17 0.37
C GLY A 69 -14.36 10.05 -1.15
N GLY A 70 -15.33 9.48 -1.88
CA GLY A 70 -15.25 9.29 -3.33
C GLY A 70 -14.17 8.29 -3.78
N HIS A 71 -13.68 7.46 -2.87
CA HIS A 71 -12.64 6.46 -3.17
C HIS A 71 -13.20 5.21 -3.83
N VAL A 72 -14.45 4.86 -3.54
CA VAL A 72 -15.18 3.71 -4.09
C VAL A 72 -16.61 4.17 -4.43
N PRO A 73 -17.20 3.74 -5.57
CA PRO A 73 -18.49 4.25 -6.00
C PRO A 73 -19.66 3.86 -5.06
N GLU A 74 -19.60 2.67 -4.47
CA GLU A 74 -20.65 2.14 -3.60
C GLU A 74 -20.13 1.06 -2.65
N VAL A 75 -20.80 0.86 -1.53
CA VAL A 75 -20.39 -0.10 -0.47
C VAL A 75 -20.37 -1.55 -0.96
N SER A 76 -21.19 -1.90 -1.95
CA SER A 76 -21.29 -3.25 -2.53
C SER A 76 -20.00 -3.68 -3.23
N ARG A 77 -19.15 -2.73 -3.60
CA ARG A 77 -17.82 -2.99 -4.17
C ARG A 77 -16.80 -3.46 -3.15
N MET A 78 -17.12 -3.36 -1.87
CA MET A 78 -16.23 -3.73 -0.77
C MET A 78 -16.81 -4.93 -0.02
N ARG A 79 -16.06 -6.05 -0.02
CA ARG A 79 -16.43 -7.27 0.68
C ARG A 79 -15.37 -7.65 1.71
N ASN A 80 -15.79 -8.21 2.84
CA ASN A 80 -14.90 -8.71 3.87
C ASN A 80 -15.25 -10.16 4.20
N LEU A 81 -14.23 -11.01 4.27
CA LEU A 81 -14.37 -12.43 4.56
C LEU A 81 -15.18 -12.69 5.84
N PHE A 82 -14.83 -12.01 6.93
CA PHE A 82 -15.45 -12.29 8.24
C PHE A 82 -16.89 -11.80 8.33
N ASP A 83 -17.23 -10.68 7.67
CA ASP A 83 -18.62 -10.23 7.55
C ASP A 83 -19.47 -11.25 6.80
N GLU A 84 -18.93 -11.85 5.74
CA GLU A 84 -19.66 -12.88 4.99
C GLU A 84 -19.79 -14.19 5.74
N LEU A 85 -18.81 -14.56 6.55
CA LEU A 85 -18.92 -15.70 7.46
C LEU A 85 -20.06 -15.51 8.47
N LEU A 86 -20.21 -14.29 9.02
CA LEU A 86 -21.29 -13.95 9.95
C LEU A 86 -22.68 -13.98 9.29
N SER A 87 -22.76 -13.68 7.99
CA SER A 87 -24.00 -13.71 7.20
C SER A 87 -24.47 -15.14 6.87
N GLY A 88 -23.74 -16.16 7.30
CA GLY A 88 -24.05 -17.57 7.12
C GLY A 88 -23.13 -18.24 6.10
N GLY A 89 -22.13 -18.96 6.58
CA GLY A 89 -21.07 -19.62 5.81
C GLY A 89 -21.49 -20.71 4.81
N GLN A 90 -22.74 -20.70 4.31
CA GLN A 90 -23.23 -21.66 3.30
C GLN A 90 -22.38 -21.68 2.03
N ARG A 91 -21.72 -20.55 1.69
CA ARG A 91 -20.81 -20.45 0.53
C ARG A 91 -19.58 -21.34 0.68
N LEU A 92 -19.12 -21.60 1.92
CA LEU A 92 -17.98 -22.47 2.21
C LEU A 92 -18.37 -23.94 2.40
N SER A 93 -19.66 -24.28 2.34
CA SER A 93 -20.15 -25.62 2.64
C SER A 93 -19.64 -26.72 1.71
N ARG A 94 -19.19 -26.36 0.50
CA ARG A 94 -18.61 -27.29 -0.48
C ARG A 94 -17.10 -27.45 -0.39
N ALA A 95 -16.43 -26.60 0.41
CA ALA A 95 -14.98 -26.60 0.55
C ALA A 95 -14.51 -27.58 1.65
N GLY A 96 -13.30 -28.05 1.52
CA GLY A 96 -12.62 -28.86 2.54
C GLY A 96 -12.98 -30.34 2.57
N SER A 97 -12.38 -31.06 3.50
CA SER A 97 -12.58 -32.50 3.76
C SER A 97 -13.19 -32.72 5.16
N PRO A 98 -13.83 -33.86 5.45
CA PRO A 98 -14.30 -34.16 6.80
C PRO A 98 -13.16 -34.11 7.81
N GLY A 99 -13.40 -33.49 8.98
CA GLY A 99 -12.36 -33.35 10.02
C GLY A 99 -12.79 -32.42 11.15
N GLY A 100 -11.86 -32.12 12.04
CA GLY A 100 -12.05 -31.27 13.20
C GLY A 100 -10.85 -30.41 13.53
N GLN A 101 -10.85 -29.81 14.71
CA GLN A 101 -9.79 -28.95 15.21
C GLN A 101 -8.42 -29.64 15.24
N THR A 102 -7.35 -28.87 15.05
CA THR A 102 -5.98 -29.35 15.27
C THR A 102 -5.73 -29.48 16.78
N PRO A 103 -5.27 -30.66 17.25
CA PRO A 103 -4.99 -30.85 18.68
C PRO A 103 -3.96 -29.85 19.23
N GLY A 104 -4.22 -29.33 20.43
CA GLY A 104 -3.30 -28.41 21.13
C GLY A 104 -3.35 -26.94 20.64
N VAL A 105 -4.23 -26.61 19.72
CA VAL A 105 -4.45 -25.22 19.26
C VAL A 105 -5.71 -24.66 19.89
N ALA A 106 -5.65 -23.41 20.34
CA ALA A 106 -6.83 -22.68 20.83
C ALA A 106 -7.72 -22.25 19.65
N TYR A 107 -9.04 -22.21 19.87
CA TYR A 107 -10.02 -21.85 18.83
C TYR A 107 -11.00 -20.77 19.29
N ARG A 108 -11.40 -19.92 18.34
CA ARG A 108 -12.50 -18.97 18.48
C ARG A 108 -13.63 -19.38 17.55
N THR A 109 -14.84 -19.57 18.13
CA THR A 109 -16.04 -19.85 17.34
C THR A 109 -16.65 -18.57 16.78
N VAL A 110 -16.83 -18.50 15.48
CA VAL A 110 -17.64 -17.48 14.79
C VAL A 110 -19.06 -17.97 14.69
N ARG A 111 -20.05 -17.13 15.08
CA ARG A 111 -21.46 -17.46 15.07
C ARG A 111 -22.22 -16.50 14.18
N ASP A 112 -23.24 -17.00 13.47
CA ASP A 112 -24.17 -16.17 12.69
C ASP A 112 -25.10 -15.35 13.61
N ALA A 113 -25.90 -14.47 13.00
CA ALA A 113 -26.87 -13.63 13.72
C ALA A 113 -27.90 -14.44 14.54
N GLY A 114 -28.12 -15.71 14.20
CA GLY A 114 -28.98 -16.65 14.93
C GLY A 114 -28.27 -17.37 16.09
N GLY A 115 -26.98 -17.10 16.31
CA GLY A 115 -26.14 -17.72 17.33
C GLY A 115 -25.59 -19.10 16.98
N ARG A 116 -25.84 -19.61 15.77
CA ARG A 116 -25.33 -20.88 15.27
C ARG A 116 -23.83 -20.76 14.94
N ALA A 117 -23.03 -21.72 15.39
CA ALA A 117 -21.63 -21.82 15.00
C ALA A 117 -21.51 -22.02 13.48
N VAL A 118 -20.69 -21.19 12.82
CA VAL A 118 -20.43 -21.24 11.38
C VAL A 118 -19.04 -21.72 11.09
N VAL A 119 -18.05 -21.15 11.79
CA VAL A 119 -16.63 -21.47 11.61
C VAL A 119 -15.90 -21.42 12.95
N GLU A 120 -14.94 -22.31 13.14
CA GLU A 120 -13.98 -22.24 14.23
C GLU A 120 -12.60 -21.88 13.67
N LEU A 121 -12.05 -20.78 14.17
CA LEU A 121 -10.79 -20.20 13.72
C LEU A 121 -9.69 -20.50 14.75
N PRO A 122 -8.52 -21.03 14.33
CA PRO A 122 -7.40 -21.16 15.22
C PRO A 122 -6.90 -19.79 15.70
N VAL A 123 -6.50 -19.69 16.96
CA VAL A 123 -6.01 -18.46 17.59
C VAL A 123 -4.50 -18.59 17.81
N PHE A 124 -3.75 -17.62 17.30
CA PHE A 124 -2.31 -17.49 17.45
C PHE A 124 -2.00 -16.14 18.09
N GLU A 125 -1.86 -16.10 19.41
CA GLU A 125 -1.57 -14.86 20.13
C GLU A 125 -0.16 -14.37 19.81
N ASN A 126 -0.04 -13.06 19.52
CA ASN A 126 1.23 -12.37 19.24
C ASN A 126 2.05 -12.95 18.08
N ASP A 127 1.43 -13.69 17.18
CA ASP A 127 2.09 -14.22 15.98
C ASP A 127 1.81 -13.34 14.76
N PRO A 128 2.77 -12.55 14.28
CA PRO A 128 2.57 -11.70 13.09
C PRO A 128 2.37 -12.49 11.80
N GLU A 129 2.64 -13.80 11.83
CA GLU A 129 2.55 -14.71 10.68
C GLU A 129 1.33 -15.65 10.75
N TRP A 130 0.35 -15.34 11.58
CA TRP A 130 -0.82 -16.20 11.81
C TRP A 130 -1.55 -16.60 10.52
N HIS A 131 -1.54 -15.77 9.49
CA HIS A 131 -2.12 -16.06 8.17
C HIS A 131 -1.53 -17.32 7.50
N LEU A 132 -0.30 -17.68 7.84
CA LEU A 132 0.47 -18.75 7.21
C LEU A 132 0.51 -20.05 8.06
N ARG A 133 -0.12 -20.05 9.23
CA ARG A 133 -0.13 -21.25 10.12
C ARG A 133 -1.09 -22.32 9.59
N ASP A 134 -0.63 -23.57 9.67
CA ASP A 134 -1.32 -24.76 9.13
C ASP A 134 -2.28 -25.44 10.13
N ALA A 135 -2.87 -24.73 11.08
CA ALA A 135 -3.91 -25.29 11.93
C ALA A 135 -5.26 -25.24 11.22
N ASN A 136 -6.03 -26.33 11.33
CA ASN A 136 -7.32 -26.47 10.65
C ASN A 136 -8.28 -25.31 10.98
N VAL A 137 -8.92 -24.74 9.96
CA VAL A 137 -10.15 -23.96 10.13
C VAL A 137 -11.31 -24.94 9.98
N VAL A 138 -12.23 -24.99 10.95
CA VAL A 138 -13.38 -25.90 10.93
C VAL A 138 -14.63 -25.16 10.47
N VAL A 139 -15.24 -25.60 9.39
CA VAL A 139 -16.48 -25.05 8.82
C VAL A 139 -17.62 -26.00 9.20
N HIS A 140 -18.63 -25.47 9.90
CA HIS A 140 -19.83 -26.23 10.26
C HIS A 140 -20.84 -26.21 9.12
N THR A 141 -21.18 -27.36 8.57
CA THR A 141 -22.16 -27.50 7.50
C THR A 141 -23.32 -28.40 7.94
N ALA A 142 -24.41 -28.39 7.18
CA ALA A 142 -25.55 -29.28 7.43
C ALA A 142 -25.20 -30.78 7.31
N GLU A 143 -24.12 -31.10 6.57
CA GLU A 143 -23.65 -32.46 6.29
C GLU A 143 -22.55 -32.91 7.27
N GLY A 144 -22.18 -32.05 8.24
CA GLY A 144 -21.11 -32.28 9.20
C GLY A 144 -19.95 -31.29 9.06
N ASP A 145 -18.97 -31.42 9.94
CA ASP A 145 -17.84 -30.54 9.99
C ASP A 145 -16.84 -30.81 8.85
N ARG A 146 -16.36 -29.75 8.23
CA ARG A 146 -15.32 -29.77 7.23
C ARG A 146 -14.13 -28.94 7.66
N VAL A 147 -12.94 -29.34 7.25
CA VAL A 147 -11.70 -28.63 7.58
C VAL A 147 -11.06 -28.05 6.32
N LEU A 148 -10.58 -26.83 6.49
CA LEU A 148 -9.74 -26.12 5.53
C LEU A 148 -8.32 -26.03 6.12
N ARG A 149 -7.30 -26.13 5.28
CA ARG A 149 -5.91 -26.08 5.72
C ARG A 149 -5.52 -24.65 6.08
N GLY A 150 -5.61 -24.31 7.36
CA GLY A 150 -5.26 -23.00 7.87
C GLY A 150 -6.08 -21.85 7.27
N PHE A 151 -5.65 -20.65 7.51
CA PHE A 151 -6.27 -19.45 6.92
C PHE A 151 -6.12 -19.41 5.40
N ARG A 152 -5.03 -19.99 4.84
CA ARG A 152 -4.86 -20.11 3.39
C ARG A 152 -6.02 -20.85 2.73
N GLY A 153 -6.42 -21.98 3.29
CA GLY A 153 -7.57 -22.74 2.80
C GLY A 153 -8.88 -21.97 2.93
N LEU A 154 -9.05 -21.18 3.99
CA LEU A 154 -10.21 -20.32 4.18
C LEU A 154 -10.26 -19.19 3.14
N TYR A 155 -9.13 -18.54 2.86
CA TYR A 155 -9.05 -17.47 1.85
C TYR A 155 -9.35 -18.01 0.46
N ILE A 156 -8.74 -19.13 0.08
CA ILE A 156 -8.97 -19.77 -1.22
C ILE A 156 -10.45 -20.17 -1.35
N ALA A 157 -11.04 -20.83 -0.35
CA ALA A 157 -12.45 -21.24 -0.40
C ALA A 157 -13.42 -20.05 -0.53
N TRP A 158 -13.10 -18.92 0.12
CA TRP A 158 -13.89 -17.70 0.00
C TRP A 158 -13.75 -17.06 -1.39
N LEU A 159 -12.54 -16.97 -1.91
CA LEU A 159 -12.27 -16.44 -3.25
C LEU A 159 -12.87 -17.32 -4.36
N ASP A 160 -12.82 -18.65 -4.20
CA ASP A 160 -13.51 -19.60 -5.10
C ASP A 160 -15.03 -19.33 -5.13
N ALA A 161 -15.64 -19.12 -3.96
CA ALA A 161 -17.06 -18.81 -3.87
C ALA A 161 -17.42 -17.49 -4.58
N ILE A 162 -16.55 -16.46 -4.49
CA ILE A 162 -16.73 -15.21 -5.22
C ILE A 162 -16.56 -15.44 -6.74
N ALA A 163 -15.52 -16.17 -7.14
CA ALA A 163 -15.25 -16.47 -8.54
C ALA A 163 -16.41 -17.25 -9.17
N ASP A 164 -16.96 -18.25 -8.48
CA ASP A 164 -18.12 -19.03 -8.95
C ASP A 164 -19.39 -18.17 -9.04
N GLU A 165 -19.62 -17.26 -8.10
CA GLU A 165 -20.70 -16.27 -8.15
C GLU A 165 -20.60 -15.41 -9.43
N ARG A 166 -19.39 -14.91 -9.73
CA ARG A 166 -19.12 -14.10 -10.93
C ARG A 166 -19.28 -14.87 -12.21
N ARG A 167 -18.74 -16.09 -12.27
CA ARG A 167 -18.91 -17.01 -13.42
C ARG A 167 -20.37 -17.30 -13.70
N ALA A 168 -21.15 -17.58 -12.65
CA ALA A 168 -22.58 -17.81 -12.76
C ALA A 168 -23.35 -16.58 -13.26
N ALA A 169 -23.00 -15.39 -12.74
CA ALA A 169 -23.63 -14.14 -13.18
C ALA A 169 -23.29 -13.79 -14.63
N ALA A 170 -22.07 -14.11 -15.08
CA ALA A 170 -21.64 -13.91 -16.46
C ALA A 170 -22.18 -14.99 -17.44
N GLY A 171 -22.67 -16.11 -16.92
CA GLY A 171 -23.05 -17.28 -17.76
C GLY A 171 -21.85 -17.96 -18.45
N ASP A 172 -20.64 -17.73 -17.92
CA ASP A 172 -19.37 -18.22 -18.44
C ASP A 172 -18.61 -19.00 -17.37
N PRO A 173 -18.62 -20.34 -17.40
CA PRO A 173 -17.95 -21.17 -16.41
C PRO A 173 -16.41 -21.11 -16.48
N ASP A 174 -15.87 -20.73 -17.64
CA ASP A 174 -14.42 -20.66 -17.90
C ASP A 174 -13.85 -19.26 -17.70
N ARG A 175 -14.68 -18.29 -17.30
CA ARG A 175 -14.28 -16.91 -17.10
C ARG A 175 -13.14 -16.79 -16.12
N LEU A 176 -12.10 -16.05 -16.52
CA LEU A 176 -10.92 -15.81 -15.70
C LEU A 176 -11.23 -14.91 -14.51
N PHE A 177 -10.60 -15.22 -13.39
CA PHE A 177 -10.67 -14.45 -12.15
C PHE A 177 -9.28 -13.97 -11.79
N VAL A 178 -9.06 -12.65 -11.85
CA VAL A 178 -7.76 -12.00 -11.64
C VAL A 178 -7.75 -11.38 -10.25
N VAL A 179 -6.85 -11.86 -9.41
CA VAL A 179 -6.65 -11.35 -8.05
C VAL A 179 -5.40 -10.48 -7.99
N VAL A 180 -5.57 -9.18 -7.83
CA VAL A 180 -4.49 -8.23 -7.55
C VAL A 180 -4.30 -8.17 -6.04
N CYS A 181 -3.30 -8.89 -5.54
CA CYS A 181 -3.02 -9.00 -4.11
C CYS A 181 -2.06 -7.92 -3.66
N GLU A 182 -2.51 -7.09 -2.72
CA GLU A 182 -1.78 -5.94 -2.18
C GLU A 182 -1.05 -6.28 -0.86
N SER A 183 -1.25 -7.49 -0.33
CA SER A 183 -0.65 -7.93 0.93
C SER A 183 0.25 -9.13 0.74
N ARG A 184 1.54 -8.99 1.10
CA ARG A 184 2.54 -10.04 0.92
C ARG A 184 2.15 -11.36 1.60
N GLN A 185 1.71 -11.32 2.86
CA GLN A 185 1.34 -12.53 3.59
C GLN A 185 0.12 -13.23 2.97
N ILE A 186 -0.86 -12.45 2.50
CA ILE A 186 -2.02 -13.01 1.81
C ILE A 186 -1.59 -13.59 0.47
N GLY A 187 -0.76 -12.89 -0.29
CA GLY A 187 -0.21 -13.40 -1.55
C GLY A 187 0.52 -14.73 -1.36
N GLU A 188 1.38 -14.83 -0.33
CA GLU A 188 2.08 -16.07 0.05
C GLU A 188 1.08 -17.20 0.42
N ALA A 189 -0.02 -16.87 1.08
CA ALA A 189 -1.06 -17.84 1.42
C ALA A 189 -1.82 -18.38 0.20
N LEU A 190 -1.83 -17.64 -0.92
CA LEU A 190 -2.58 -18.00 -2.14
C LEU A 190 -1.75 -18.76 -3.18
N VAL A 191 -0.45 -18.94 -2.99
CA VAL A 191 0.43 -19.58 -4.00
C VAL A 191 0.04 -21.03 -4.32
N ASP A 192 -0.62 -21.71 -3.38
CA ASP A 192 -1.10 -23.09 -3.55
C ASP A 192 -2.50 -23.16 -4.17
N TRP A 193 -3.11 -22.04 -4.55
CA TRP A 193 -4.45 -22.05 -5.15
C TRP A 193 -4.46 -22.70 -6.52
N ASP A 194 -5.16 -23.84 -6.63
CA ASP A 194 -5.13 -24.74 -7.78
C ASP A 194 -6.39 -24.63 -8.68
N ASP A 195 -6.63 -23.45 -9.27
CA ASP A 195 -7.63 -23.24 -10.31
C ASP A 195 -6.95 -22.62 -11.56
N PRO A 196 -6.96 -23.29 -12.74
CA PRO A 196 -6.33 -22.78 -13.96
C PRO A 196 -7.02 -21.51 -14.50
N ARG A 197 -8.22 -21.19 -14.01
CA ARG A 197 -8.97 -19.98 -14.39
C ARG A 197 -8.62 -18.78 -13.49
N VAL A 198 -7.75 -18.96 -12.49
CA VAL A 198 -7.29 -17.88 -11.61
C VAL A 198 -5.96 -17.32 -12.10
N ARG A 199 -5.84 -16.00 -12.04
CA ARG A 199 -4.57 -15.30 -12.20
C ARG A 199 -4.23 -14.60 -10.90
N LEU A 200 -3.02 -14.84 -10.38
CA LEU A 200 -2.54 -14.24 -9.17
C LEU A 200 -1.48 -13.18 -9.49
N VAL A 201 -1.83 -11.93 -9.29
CA VAL A 201 -0.94 -10.77 -9.44
C VAL A 201 -0.60 -10.24 -8.07
N HIS A 202 0.68 -9.96 -7.81
CA HIS A 202 1.10 -9.39 -6.54
C HIS A 202 1.69 -7.99 -6.74
N THR A 203 1.31 -7.03 -5.89
CA THR A 203 1.85 -5.67 -5.91
C THR A 203 2.73 -5.41 -4.69
N ILE A 204 3.83 -4.71 -4.92
CA ILE A 204 4.82 -4.40 -3.89
C ILE A 204 4.61 -2.96 -3.39
N HIS A 205 4.68 -2.77 -2.07
CA HIS A 205 4.48 -1.46 -1.44
C HIS A 205 5.67 -1.00 -0.60
N ASN A 206 6.63 -1.88 -0.31
CA ASN A 206 7.71 -1.56 0.63
C ASN A 206 9.04 -2.16 0.19
N SER A 207 10.12 -1.67 0.80
CA SER A 207 11.46 -2.23 0.59
C SER A 207 11.55 -3.68 1.09
N HIS A 208 12.24 -4.53 0.35
CA HIS A 208 12.53 -5.92 0.73
C HIS A 208 13.84 -6.04 1.52
N LEU A 209 14.62 -4.97 1.63
CA LEU A 209 15.90 -4.97 2.34
C LEU A 209 15.69 -5.03 3.86
N PRO A 210 16.54 -5.77 4.59
CA PRO A 210 16.55 -5.73 6.05
C PRO A 210 17.08 -4.38 6.55
N ALA A 211 16.79 -4.04 7.79
CA ALA A 211 17.38 -2.87 8.43
C ALA A 211 18.93 -2.98 8.45
N PRO A 212 19.65 -1.87 8.21
CA PRO A 212 19.20 -0.47 8.06
C PRO A 212 18.68 -0.08 6.67
N HIS A 213 18.45 -0.99 5.74
CA HIS A 213 17.86 -0.82 4.40
C HIS A 213 18.77 -0.11 3.36
N ASP A 214 20.04 -0.02 3.60
CA ASP A 214 21.05 0.66 2.77
C ASP A 214 21.94 -0.30 1.99
N ASP A 215 22.10 -1.54 2.44
CA ASP A 215 22.93 -2.56 1.79
C ASP A 215 22.09 -3.46 0.87
N PRO A 216 22.23 -3.31 -0.47
CA PRO A 216 21.51 -4.14 -1.43
C PRO A 216 21.98 -5.60 -1.43
N THR A 217 23.15 -5.90 -0.83
CA THR A 217 23.70 -7.25 -0.76
C THR A 217 23.37 -7.96 0.55
N ALA A 218 22.78 -7.25 1.52
CA ALA A 218 22.41 -7.81 2.80
C ALA A 218 21.51 -9.06 2.63
N PRO A 219 21.76 -10.14 3.39
CA PRO A 219 20.90 -11.31 3.33
C PRO A 219 19.46 -10.96 3.69
N VAL A 220 18.55 -11.23 2.79
CA VAL A 220 17.11 -11.08 3.06
C VAL A 220 16.67 -12.22 3.95
N THR A 221 15.90 -11.92 5.00
CA THR A 221 15.48 -12.89 6.01
C THR A 221 13.97 -12.83 6.28
N GLY A 222 13.45 -13.86 6.93
CA GLY A 222 12.06 -13.89 7.42
C GLY A 222 11.02 -13.82 6.31
N LEU A 223 10.07 -12.90 6.46
CA LEU A 223 8.91 -12.78 5.56
C LEU A 223 9.29 -12.52 4.10
N TRP A 224 10.29 -11.66 3.88
CA TRP A 224 10.74 -11.35 2.52
C TRP A 224 11.49 -12.52 1.87
N GLU A 225 12.33 -13.23 2.62
CA GLU A 225 13.03 -14.40 2.10
C GLU A 225 12.06 -15.48 1.61
N ARG A 226 11.02 -15.79 2.41
CA ARG A 226 10.00 -16.77 2.02
C ARG A 226 9.23 -16.32 0.79
N TRP A 227 8.76 -15.07 0.78
CA TRP A 227 8.01 -14.53 -0.34
C TRP A 227 8.82 -14.52 -1.64
N LEU A 228 10.10 -14.11 -1.59
CA LEU A 228 10.99 -14.11 -2.76
C LEU A 228 11.22 -15.52 -3.33
N ARG A 229 11.09 -16.57 -2.53
CA ARG A 229 11.13 -17.95 -3.00
C ARG A 229 9.88 -18.41 -3.74
N THR A 230 8.82 -17.61 -3.74
CA THR A 230 7.54 -17.90 -4.39
C THR A 230 7.28 -17.05 -5.62
N LEU A 231 8.28 -16.32 -6.12
CA LEU A 231 8.14 -15.38 -7.25
C LEU A 231 7.56 -16.03 -8.51
N ASP A 232 7.97 -17.27 -8.81
CA ASP A 232 7.46 -18.07 -9.94
C ASP A 232 6.02 -18.56 -9.75
N ALA A 233 5.46 -18.36 -8.56
CA ALA A 233 4.08 -18.68 -8.26
C ALA A 233 3.09 -17.56 -8.62
N TYR A 234 3.53 -16.42 -9.09
CA TYR A 234 2.68 -15.32 -9.52
C TYR A 234 2.63 -15.21 -11.04
N ASP A 235 1.46 -14.87 -11.59
CA ASP A 235 1.29 -14.62 -13.04
C ASP A 235 1.83 -13.23 -13.42
N ALA A 236 1.86 -12.28 -12.47
CA ALA A 236 2.62 -11.04 -12.56
C ALA A 236 3.01 -10.53 -11.16
N VAL A 237 4.17 -9.87 -11.08
CA VAL A 237 4.59 -9.10 -9.89
C VAL A 237 4.79 -7.65 -10.32
N VAL A 238 4.05 -6.75 -9.68
CA VAL A 238 4.05 -5.32 -10.00
C VAL A 238 4.89 -4.57 -8.97
N TRP A 239 5.99 -4.00 -9.43
CA TRP A 239 6.93 -3.22 -8.64
C TRP A 239 6.60 -1.74 -8.73
N PRO A 240 6.73 -0.97 -7.62
CA PRO A 240 6.45 0.46 -7.63
C PRO A 240 7.56 1.29 -8.30
N THR A 241 8.76 0.73 -8.45
CA THR A 241 9.95 1.41 -9.01
C THR A 241 10.77 0.46 -9.88
N GLU A 242 11.45 1.02 -10.89
CA GLU A 242 12.38 0.26 -11.73
C GLU A 242 13.59 -0.22 -10.92
N ALA A 243 14.14 0.63 -10.06
CA ALA A 243 15.30 0.30 -9.25
C ALA A 243 15.06 -0.90 -8.33
N GLN A 244 13.88 -1.03 -7.72
CA GLN A 244 13.56 -2.18 -6.88
C GLN A 244 13.38 -3.45 -7.72
N ARG A 245 12.67 -3.36 -8.86
CA ARG A 245 12.50 -4.46 -9.80
C ARG A 245 13.85 -5.01 -10.27
N ASP A 246 14.75 -4.11 -10.71
CA ASP A 246 16.04 -4.49 -11.27
C ASP A 246 16.94 -5.14 -10.22
N GLU A 247 17.00 -4.59 -9.01
CA GLU A 247 17.80 -5.15 -7.91
C GLU A 247 17.29 -6.55 -7.50
N VAL A 248 15.97 -6.74 -7.45
CA VAL A 248 15.41 -8.07 -7.14
C VAL A 248 15.65 -9.04 -8.30
N ALA A 249 15.50 -8.60 -9.55
CA ALA A 249 15.77 -9.42 -10.73
C ALA A 249 17.25 -9.87 -10.80
N GLU A 250 18.17 -8.98 -10.47
CA GLU A 250 19.61 -9.30 -10.44
C GLU A 250 19.94 -10.35 -9.35
N ARG A 251 19.34 -10.22 -8.16
CA ARG A 251 19.67 -11.05 -7.00
C ARG A 251 18.94 -12.39 -6.94
N PHE A 252 17.68 -12.41 -7.35
CA PHE A 252 16.78 -13.56 -7.16
C PHE A 252 16.27 -14.13 -8.49
N GLY A 253 16.59 -13.50 -9.61
CA GLY A 253 16.10 -13.84 -10.92
C GLY A 253 14.72 -13.21 -11.22
N ASP A 254 14.46 -12.99 -12.50
CA ASP A 254 13.13 -12.61 -13.00
C ASP A 254 12.51 -13.83 -13.68
N PRO A 255 11.38 -14.36 -13.18
CA PRO A 255 10.68 -15.46 -13.85
C PRO A 255 9.97 -15.01 -15.15
N GLY A 256 10.16 -13.78 -15.62
CA GLY A 256 9.48 -13.21 -16.78
C GLY A 256 8.12 -12.60 -16.46
N THR A 257 7.85 -12.39 -15.17
CA THR A 257 6.56 -11.86 -14.68
C THR A 257 6.68 -10.49 -14.00
N PHE A 258 7.87 -9.88 -14.00
CA PHE A 258 8.10 -8.60 -13.37
C PHE A 258 7.66 -7.44 -14.25
N HIS A 259 6.84 -6.56 -13.68
CA HIS A 259 6.34 -5.34 -14.31
C HIS A 259 6.54 -4.15 -13.36
N VAL A 260 6.64 -2.96 -13.93
CA VAL A 260 6.70 -1.73 -13.13
C VAL A 260 5.43 -0.93 -13.39
N ALA A 261 4.66 -0.67 -12.33
CA ALA A 261 3.54 0.25 -12.35
C ALA A 261 3.46 0.94 -10.97
N PRO A 262 3.87 2.22 -10.88
CA PRO A 262 3.81 2.99 -9.64
C PRO A 262 2.39 3.07 -9.08
N ASN A 263 2.27 3.33 -7.78
CA ASN A 263 0.99 3.75 -7.22
C ASN A 263 0.67 5.16 -7.70
N THR A 264 -0.59 5.42 -7.99
CA THR A 264 -1.01 6.71 -8.54
C THR A 264 -1.32 7.74 -7.46
N ILE A 265 -1.21 8.99 -7.84
CA ILE A 265 -1.69 10.15 -7.09
C ILE A 265 -2.59 10.99 -7.99
N GLU A 266 -3.55 11.69 -7.38
CA GLU A 266 -4.31 12.70 -8.10
C GLU A 266 -3.49 13.98 -8.22
N LEU A 267 -3.39 14.53 -9.43
CA LEU A 267 -2.68 15.81 -9.63
C LEU A 267 -3.45 16.99 -9.03
N GLY A 268 -4.77 16.86 -8.84
CA GLY A 268 -5.62 17.90 -8.33
C GLY A 268 -5.67 19.15 -9.23
N ASP A 269 -6.19 20.24 -8.66
CA ASP A 269 -6.24 21.55 -9.32
C ASP A 269 -4.83 22.14 -9.52
N GLU A 270 -4.75 23.21 -10.34
CA GLU A 270 -3.49 23.93 -10.49
C GLU A 270 -2.97 24.43 -9.14
N PRO A 271 -1.70 24.14 -8.81
CA PRO A 271 -1.11 24.51 -7.54
C PRO A 271 -1.00 26.02 -7.41
N ARG A 272 -0.98 26.52 -6.18
CA ARG A 272 -0.67 27.91 -5.91
C ARG A 272 0.68 28.29 -6.50
N ALA A 273 0.75 29.52 -7.06
CA ALA A 273 2.02 30.06 -7.52
C ALA A 273 3.05 30.08 -6.40
N ALA A 274 4.30 29.70 -6.69
CA ALA A 274 5.37 29.63 -5.69
C ALA A 274 5.53 30.95 -4.90
N ALA A 275 5.39 32.10 -5.56
CA ALA A 275 5.48 33.43 -4.93
C ALA A 275 4.34 33.74 -3.93
N SER A 276 3.25 32.97 -3.90
CA SER A 276 2.13 33.16 -2.97
C SER A 276 2.22 32.28 -1.70
N ARG A 277 3.26 31.45 -1.61
CA ARG A 277 3.53 30.57 -0.47
C ARG A 277 4.35 31.29 0.59
N ASP A 278 4.26 30.82 1.83
CA ASP A 278 5.17 31.26 2.89
C ASP A 278 6.58 30.77 2.58
N PRO A 279 7.55 31.66 2.24
CA PRO A 279 8.88 31.25 1.80
C PRO A 279 9.71 30.54 2.86
N HIS A 280 9.33 30.67 4.13
CA HIS A 280 10.05 30.11 5.27
C HIS A 280 9.38 28.87 5.87
N ARG A 281 8.30 28.36 5.24
CA ARG A 281 7.53 27.23 5.74
C ARG A 281 7.95 25.93 5.09
N VAL A 282 8.41 25.00 5.92
CA VAL A 282 8.73 23.62 5.54
C VAL A 282 7.65 22.69 6.08
N VAL A 283 7.23 21.71 5.30
CA VAL A 283 6.22 20.75 5.72
C VAL A 283 6.70 19.31 5.59
N MET A 284 6.35 18.48 6.57
CA MET A 284 6.41 17.03 6.53
C MET A 284 4.98 16.48 6.65
N LEU A 285 4.65 15.47 5.85
CA LEU A 285 3.35 14.78 5.90
C LEU A 285 3.60 13.27 5.86
N ASN A 286 3.59 12.64 7.04
CA ASN A 286 3.94 11.24 7.18
C ASN A 286 3.48 10.68 8.53
N ARG A 287 3.48 9.35 8.68
CA ARG A 287 3.27 8.69 9.96
C ARG A 287 4.46 8.93 10.89
N LEU A 288 4.21 9.20 12.17
CA LEU A 288 5.25 9.38 13.19
C LEU A 288 5.76 8.00 13.66
N ALA A 289 6.51 7.33 12.79
CA ALA A 289 7.03 5.98 12.99
C ALA A 289 8.54 5.92 12.73
N PRO A 290 9.26 4.92 13.27
CA PRO A 290 10.72 4.80 13.13
C PRO A 290 11.22 4.88 11.69
N GLN A 291 10.45 4.34 10.74
CA GLN A 291 10.76 4.41 9.31
C GLN A 291 10.93 5.84 8.80
N LYS A 292 10.11 6.77 9.27
CA LYS A 292 10.05 8.15 8.72
C LYS A 292 11.12 9.08 9.27
N ARG A 293 11.87 8.67 10.31
CA ARG A 293 13.02 9.38 10.86
C ARG A 293 12.78 10.88 11.03
N VAL A 294 11.60 11.26 11.53
CA VAL A 294 11.26 12.67 11.83
C VAL A 294 12.24 13.27 12.83
N ASP A 295 12.85 12.44 13.68
CA ASP A 295 13.93 12.82 14.60
C ASP A 295 15.10 13.51 13.87
N LEU A 296 15.48 13.09 12.66
CA LEU A 296 16.56 13.72 11.88
C LEU A 296 16.19 15.14 11.43
N ALA A 297 14.95 15.35 11.01
CA ALA A 297 14.45 16.67 10.64
C ALA A 297 14.46 17.63 11.84
N VAL A 298 13.97 17.16 13.00
CA VAL A 298 13.98 17.94 14.25
C VAL A 298 15.42 18.24 14.70
N ARG A 299 16.34 17.29 14.62
CA ARG A 299 17.77 17.50 14.95
C ARG A 299 18.50 18.45 14.00
N ALA A 300 18.09 18.51 12.73
CA ALA A 300 18.64 19.45 11.76
C ALA A 300 18.13 20.90 11.99
N TRP A 301 17.00 21.07 12.66
CA TRP A 301 16.26 22.31 12.73
C TRP A 301 16.96 23.46 13.49
N PRO A 302 17.72 23.24 14.58
CA PRO A 302 18.49 24.31 15.24
C PRO A 302 19.42 25.06 14.29
N ALA A 303 20.09 24.36 13.38
CA ALA A 303 20.95 24.98 12.37
C ALA A 303 20.14 25.78 11.33
N VAL A 304 18.95 25.28 10.96
CA VAL A 304 18.06 25.98 10.03
C VAL A 304 17.58 27.29 10.61
N VAL A 305 17.07 27.30 11.87
CA VAL A 305 16.60 28.51 12.53
C VAL A 305 17.74 29.51 12.80
N ALA A 306 18.95 29.03 13.08
CA ALA A 306 20.10 29.91 13.23
C ALA A 306 20.45 30.67 11.94
N ALA A 307 20.22 30.06 10.77
CA ALA A 307 20.49 30.67 9.46
C ALA A 307 19.28 31.40 8.88
N VAL A 308 18.06 30.99 9.20
CA VAL A 308 16.76 31.51 8.74
C VAL A 308 15.84 31.64 9.97
N PRO A 309 15.91 32.75 10.75
CA PRO A 309 15.19 32.86 12.03
C PRO A 309 13.68 32.73 11.96
N ASP A 310 13.07 33.06 10.81
CA ASP A 310 11.63 32.97 10.59
C ASP A 310 11.18 31.61 10.06
N ALA A 311 12.09 30.63 9.91
CA ALA A 311 11.77 29.29 9.42
C ALA A 311 10.79 28.55 10.36
N GLN A 312 9.80 27.90 9.77
CA GLN A 312 8.80 27.08 10.45
C GLN A 312 8.77 25.66 9.88
N LEU A 313 8.76 24.65 10.73
CA LEU A 313 8.57 23.25 10.39
C LEU A 313 7.21 22.77 10.89
N ASP A 314 6.32 22.48 9.96
CA ASP A 314 5.02 21.88 10.24
C ASP A 314 5.08 20.36 9.97
N VAL A 315 4.88 19.56 10.99
CA VAL A 315 4.84 18.08 10.87
C VAL A 315 3.41 17.61 11.02
N TYR A 316 2.86 17.08 9.94
CA TYR A 316 1.52 16.50 9.89
C TYR A 316 1.60 14.98 9.88
N GLY A 317 0.75 14.38 10.68
CA GLY A 317 0.63 12.95 10.86
C GLY A 317 0.58 12.56 12.33
N ASP A 318 0.33 11.28 12.57
CA ASP A 318 0.29 10.71 13.90
C ASP A 318 1.06 9.38 13.94
N GLY A 319 1.33 8.89 15.14
CA GLY A 319 2.04 7.62 15.30
C GLY A 319 2.70 7.45 16.67
N PRO A 320 3.29 6.27 16.91
CA PRO A 320 3.80 5.90 18.22
C PRO A 320 4.94 6.77 18.74
N LEU A 321 5.63 7.52 17.87
CA LEU A 321 6.76 8.37 18.25
C LEU A 321 6.37 9.83 18.59
N ARG A 322 5.07 10.17 18.63
CA ARG A 322 4.62 11.55 18.85
C ARG A 322 5.22 12.19 20.11
N ASP A 323 5.10 11.52 21.25
CA ASP A 323 5.54 12.04 22.54
C ASP A 323 7.08 12.15 22.60
N GLU A 324 7.79 11.17 22.02
CA GLU A 324 9.25 11.20 21.93
C GLU A 324 9.75 12.35 21.05
N LEU A 325 9.08 12.58 19.92
CA LEU A 325 9.41 13.70 19.04
C LEU A 325 9.11 15.05 19.68
N GLN A 326 8.02 15.18 20.42
CA GLN A 326 7.73 16.41 21.16
C GLN A 326 8.79 16.68 22.23
N ALA A 327 9.19 15.67 22.99
CA ALA A 327 10.26 15.80 23.96
C ALA A 327 11.59 16.23 23.30
N LEU A 328 11.91 15.71 22.12
CA LEU A 328 13.08 16.10 21.35
C LEU A 328 13.01 17.58 20.87
N VAL A 329 11.84 18.04 20.43
CA VAL A 329 11.59 19.45 20.05
C VAL A 329 11.87 20.37 21.23
N ASP A 330 11.38 20.00 22.43
CA ASP A 330 11.56 20.78 23.66
C ASP A 330 13.02 20.76 24.14
N GLU A 331 13.68 19.60 24.11
CA GLU A 331 15.11 19.42 24.45
C GLU A 331 16.02 20.31 23.59
N LEU A 332 15.75 20.40 22.30
CA LEU A 332 16.53 21.19 21.35
C LEU A 332 16.16 22.67 21.35
N GLY A 333 15.16 23.09 22.13
CA GLY A 333 14.72 24.47 22.25
C GLY A 333 14.12 25.07 20.98
N VAL A 334 13.52 24.25 20.12
CA VAL A 334 12.95 24.69 18.84
C VAL A 334 11.41 24.70 18.81
N SER A 335 10.77 24.61 19.98
CA SER A 335 9.30 24.57 20.12
C SER A 335 8.58 25.82 19.55
N ALA A 336 9.30 26.94 19.38
CA ALA A 336 8.73 28.14 18.76
C ALA A 336 8.61 28.05 17.23
N SER A 337 9.32 27.09 16.61
CA SER A 337 9.43 26.97 15.14
C SER A 337 9.14 25.57 14.61
N VAL A 338 8.94 24.57 15.46
CA VAL A 338 8.56 23.20 15.09
C VAL A 338 7.22 22.87 15.72
N THR A 339 6.24 22.46 14.91
CA THR A 339 4.89 22.10 15.38
C THR A 339 4.48 20.71 14.88
N LEU A 340 4.10 19.83 15.82
CA LEU A 340 3.51 18.52 15.53
C LEU A 340 1.98 18.64 15.54
N HIS A 341 1.38 18.77 14.36
CA HIS A 341 -0.06 19.08 14.20
C HIS A 341 -1.02 17.90 14.40
N GLY A 342 -0.53 16.64 14.26
CA GLY A 342 -1.40 15.47 14.15
C GLY A 342 -1.86 15.22 12.71
N ALA A 343 -2.79 14.27 12.54
CA ALA A 343 -3.33 13.92 11.22
C ALA A 343 -4.16 15.06 10.62
N THR A 344 -4.14 15.18 9.29
CA THR A 344 -4.93 16.17 8.56
C THR A 344 -5.66 15.55 7.36
N ALA A 345 -6.88 16.00 7.11
CA ALA A 345 -7.60 15.75 5.86
C ALA A 345 -7.33 16.82 4.80
N GLU A 346 -6.77 17.97 5.19
CA GLU A 346 -6.56 19.14 4.32
C GLU A 346 -5.15 19.15 3.70
N ARG A 347 -4.73 18.04 3.09
CA ARG A 347 -3.38 17.86 2.55
C ARG A 347 -3.00 18.95 1.56
N ASP A 348 -3.88 19.25 0.59
CA ASP A 348 -3.64 20.25 -0.46
C ASP A 348 -3.41 21.63 0.13
N ALA A 349 -4.25 22.05 1.09
CA ALA A 349 -4.11 23.33 1.75
C ALA A 349 -2.80 23.43 2.56
N VAL A 350 -2.33 22.32 3.12
CA VAL A 350 -1.05 22.21 3.82
C VAL A 350 0.11 22.39 2.85
N PHE A 351 0.09 21.70 1.74
CA PHE A 351 1.12 21.84 0.70
C PHE A 351 1.09 23.24 0.08
N ASP A 352 -0.08 23.79 -0.25
CA ASP A 352 -0.23 25.07 -0.93
C ASP A 352 0.32 26.27 -0.15
N ARG A 353 0.37 26.21 1.18
CA ARG A 353 0.96 27.28 2.01
C ARG A 353 2.45 27.13 2.27
N SER A 354 3.03 25.97 1.95
CA SER A 354 4.42 25.63 2.25
C SER A 354 5.36 25.92 1.09
N ALA A 355 6.62 26.22 1.36
CA ALA A 355 7.63 26.50 0.35
C ALA A 355 8.41 25.24 -0.04
N VAL A 356 8.61 24.30 0.90
CA VAL A 356 9.43 23.08 0.73
C VAL A 356 8.74 21.91 1.43
N PHE A 357 8.70 20.77 0.74
CA PHE A 357 8.35 19.49 1.35
C PHE A 357 9.62 18.77 1.82
N LEU A 358 9.59 18.26 3.03
CA LEU A 358 10.71 17.55 3.64
C LEU A 358 10.32 16.11 3.98
N THR A 359 11.21 15.17 3.64
CA THR A 359 11.15 13.80 4.16
C THR A 359 12.54 13.28 4.50
N SER A 360 12.68 12.67 5.68
CA SER A 360 13.96 12.17 6.23
C SER A 360 13.97 10.66 6.39
N THR A 361 13.11 9.96 5.65
CA THR A 361 12.82 8.53 5.77
C THR A 361 14.08 7.65 5.69
N ALA A 362 14.05 6.49 6.37
CA ALA A 362 15.11 5.49 6.32
C ALA A 362 14.98 4.56 5.08
N PHE A 363 13.76 4.34 4.60
CA PHE A 363 13.47 3.55 3.42
C PHE A 363 12.07 3.84 2.91
N GLU A 364 11.86 3.68 1.60
CA GLU A 364 10.56 3.80 0.94
C GLU A 364 10.41 2.74 -0.15
N GLY A 365 9.17 2.31 -0.38
CA GLY A 365 8.85 1.61 -1.63
C GLY A 365 8.82 2.61 -2.79
N GLN A 366 7.91 3.58 -2.70
CA GLN A 366 7.73 4.64 -3.71
C GLN A 366 7.84 6.06 -3.14
N GLY A 367 7.22 6.32 -1.98
CA GLY A 367 7.16 7.67 -1.38
C GLY A 367 6.00 8.50 -1.91
N LEU A 368 4.75 8.04 -1.72
CA LEU A 368 3.54 8.73 -2.22
C LEU A 368 3.45 10.18 -1.78
N SER A 369 3.83 10.50 -0.53
CA SER A 369 3.82 11.89 -0.05
C SER A 369 4.80 12.81 -0.80
N ILE A 370 5.88 12.26 -1.38
CA ILE A 370 6.76 13.01 -2.29
C ILE A 370 5.99 13.36 -3.56
N ALA A 371 5.36 12.38 -4.18
CA ALA A 371 4.58 12.58 -5.40
C ALA A 371 3.41 13.56 -5.17
N GLU A 372 2.70 13.44 -4.03
CA GLU A 372 1.62 14.37 -3.63
C GLU A 372 2.14 15.82 -3.49
N ALA A 373 3.29 16.02 -2.84
CA ALA A 373 3.90 17.34 -2.71
C ALA A 373 4.33 17.92 -4.07
N LEU A 374 4.93 17.08 -4.92
CA LEU A 374 5.31 17.46 -6.29
C LEU A 374 4.10 17.85 -7.13
N ALA A 375 2.96 17.15 -6.99
CA ALA A 375 1.71 17.48 -7.68
C ALA A 375 1.20 18.90 -7.31
N ARG A 376 1.47 19.32 -6.07
CA ARG A 376 1.20 20.69 -5.60
C ARG A 376 2.33 21.67 -5.92
N GLY A 377 3.33 21.27 -6.71
CA GLY A 377 4.43 22.12 -7.14
C GLY A 377 5.43 22.48 -6.03
N LEU A 378 5.56 21.66 -4.97
CA LEU A 378 6.56 21.90 -3.94
C LEU A 378 7.91 21.31 -4.33
N PRO A 379 8.99 22.10 -4.21
CA PRO A 379 10.34 21.54 -4.15
C PRO A 379 10.48 20.56 -2.99
N VAL A 380 11.20 19.47 -3.23
CA VAL A 380 11.37 18.40 -2.24
C VAL A 380 12.79 18.36 -1.71
N VAL A 381 12.96 18.26 -0.40
CA VAL A 381 14.19 17.79 0.23
C VAL A 381 13.93 16.38 0.78
N SER A 382 14.70 15.40 0.31
CA SER A 382 14.51 14.00 0.71
C SER A 382 15.85 13.33 1.00
N THR A 383 15.85 12.40 1.96
CA THR A 383 16.94 11.42 2.04
C THR A 383 16.96 10.54 0.78
N ASP A 384 18.16 10.29 0.25
CA ASP A 384 18.41 9.47 -0.94
C ASP A 384 18.41 7.99 -0.59
N VAL A 385 17.26 7.49 -0.20
CA VAL A 385 17.07 6.09 0.19
C VAL A 385 16.54 5.25 -0.95
N ARG A 386 16.70 3.94 -0.85
CA ARG A 386 16.08 2.96 -1.74
C ARG A 386 14.58 2.89 -1.46
N TYR A 387 13.70 2.97 -2.46
CA TYR A 387 13.97 3.05 -3.91
C TYR A 387 13.33 4.31 -4.51
N GLY A 388 12.13 4.66 -4.05
CA GLY A 388 11.25 5.64 -4.66
C GLY A 388 11.71 7.09 -4.67
N PRO A 389 12.36 7.62 -3.59
CA PRO A 389 12.69 9.04 -3.56
C PRO A 389 13.49 9.52 -4.76
N ARG A 390 14.48 8.76 -5.20
CA ARG A 390 15.31 9.14 -6.35
C ARG A 390 14.51 9.23 -7.66
N GLU A 391 13.64 8.24 -7.90
CA GLU A 391 12.80 8.23 -9.10
C GLU A 391 11.72 9.32 -9.05
N ALA A 392 11.14 9.57 -7.85
CA ALA A 392 10.06 10.54 -7.69
C ALA A 392 10.56 12.00 -7.74
N VAL A 393 11.67 12.30 -7.07
CA VAL A 393 12.17 13.68 -6.95
C VAL A 393 12.76 14.18 -8.28
N GLY A 394 13.56 13.37 -8.99
CA GLY A 394 14.20 13.79 -10.23
C GLY A 394 14.87 15.16 -10.10
N ASP A 395 14.54 16.08 -11.02
CA ASP A 395 15.04 17.46 -11.04
C ASP A 395 14.19 18.45 -10.19
N ALA A 396 13.20 17.97 -9.46
CA ALA A 396 12.27 18.79 -8.68
C ALA A 396 12.66 18.95 -7.20
N GLY A 397 13.87 18.59 -6.81
CA GLY A 397 14.28 18.67 -5.41
C GLY A 397 15.75 18.43 -5.16
N VAL A 398 16.06 18.20 -3.89
CA VAL A 398 17.42 17.93 -3.41
C VAL A 398 17.42 16.61 -2.65
N LEU A 399 18.28 15.68 -3.08
CA LEU A 399 18.51 14.41 -2.37
C LEU A 399 19.77 14.55 -1.50
N VAL A 400 19.66 14.10 -0.25
CA VAL A 400 20.76 14.12 0.73
C VAL A 400 21.07 12.71 1.23
N PRO A 401 22.32 12.41 1.59
CA PRO A 401 22.65 11.09 2.13
C PRO A 401 21.82 10.76 3.38
N PRO A 402 21.35 9.50 3.55
CA PRO A 402 20.59 9.06 4.71
C PRO A 402 21.37 9.26 6.01
N GLY A 403 20.70 9.78 7.04
CA GLY A 403 21.30 9.99 8.37
C GLY A 403 22.17 11.24 8.52
N GLU A 404 22.50 11.94 7.45
CA GLU A 404 23.39 13.10 7.45
C GLU A 404 22.65 14.40 7.80
N ILE A 405 22.55 14.69 9.11
CA ILE A 405 21.85 15.87 9.64
C ILE A 405 22.40 17.17 9.06
N GLY A 406 23.74 17.27 8.91
CA GLY A 406 24.39 18.45 8.34
C GLY A 406 24.00 18.69 6.86
N ALA A 407 23.94 17.64 6.06
CA ALA A 407 23.49 17.74 4.67
C ALA A 407 22.01 18.14 4.57
N LEU A 408 21.17 17.58 5.47
CA LEU A 408 19.74 17.90 5.54
C LEU A 408 19.52 19.38 5.88
N SER A 409 20.19 19.89 6.93
CA SER A 409 20.10 21.31 7.29
C SER A 409 20.63 22.23 6.18
N ALA A 410 21.77 21.89 5.55
CA ALA A 410 22.32 22.70 4.46
C ALA A 410 21.39 22.78 3.23
N ALA A 411 20.74 21.67 2.86
CA ALA A 411 19.75 21.63 1.77
C ALA A 411 18.55 22.52 2.07
N LEU A 412 18.01 22.44 3.30
CA LEU A 412 16.89 23.28 3.74
C LEU A 412 17.27 24.77 3.76
N ILE A 413 18.42 25.12 4.35
CA ILE A 413 18.90 26.51 4.40
C ILE A 413 19.05 27.07 2.98
N GLY A 414 19.69 26.29 2.09
CA GLY A 414 19.89 26.71 0.69
C GLY A 414 18.59 26.99 -0.03
N LEU A 415 17.55 26.15 0.17
CA LEU A 415 16.24 26.39 -0.45
C LEU A 415 15.47 27.53 0.23
N LEU A 416 15.54 27.69 1.55
CA LEU A 416 14.83 28.77 2.26
C LEU A 416 15.41 30.15 1.96
N GLN A 417 16.69 30.25 1.62
CA GLN A 417 17.38 31.51 1.30
C GLN A 417 17.38 31.86 -0.18
N ASP A 418 16.99 30.95 -1.09
CA ASP A 418 17.06 31.15 -2.55
C ASP A 418 15.70 30.97 -3.21
N ASP A 419 14.97 32.08 -3.34
CA ASP A 419 13.66 32.13 -4.02
C ASP A 419 13.74 31.68 -5.48
N GLY A 420 14.84 32.03 -6.17
CA GLY A 420 15.07 31.65 -7.56
C GLY A 420 15.21 30.15 -7.72
N ARG A 421 15.99 29.51 -6.85
CA ARG A 421 16.17 28.05 -6.85
C ARG A 421 14.86 27.33 -6.51
N ARG A 422 14.10 27.84 -5.52
CA ARG A 422 12.77 27.27 -5.21
C ARG A 422 11.82 27.36 -6.41
N ALA A 423 11.79 28.51 -7.09
CA ALA A 423 10.94 28.68 -8.26
C ALA A 423 11.35 27.75 -9.42
N GLU A 424 12.63 27.55 -9.66
CA GLU A 424 13.16 26.59 -10.63
C GLU A 424 12.71 25.16 -10.33
N LEU A 425 12.93 24.69 -9.12
CA LEU A 425 12.52 23.34 -8.70
C LEU A 425 11.00 23.16 -8.73
N SER A 426 10.24 24.19 -8.31
CA SER A 426 8.78 24.20 -8.37
C SER A 426 8.25 24.07 -9.80
N ALA A 427 8.94 24.65 -10.78
CA ALA A 427 8.57 24.51 -12.18
C ALA A 427 8.69 23.07 -12.70
N HIS A 428 9.62 22.29 -12.17
CA HIS A 428 9.80 20.88 -12.51
C HIS A 428 8.87 19.93 -11.73
N ALA A 429 8.40 20.35 -10.56
CA ALA A 429 7.69 19.48 -9.62
C ALA A 429 6.44 18.83 -10.22
N ARG A 430 5.57 19.63 -10.85
CA ARG A 430 4.32 19.11 -11.41
C ARG A 430 4.56 18.18 -12.61
N ALA A 431 5.60 18.45 -13.40
CA ALA A 431 5.99 17.57 -14.51
C ALA A 431 6.51 16.22 -13.99
N ALA A 432 7.29 16.23 -12.90
CA ALA A 432 7.72 15.00 -12.22
C ALA A 432 6.53 14.21 -11.65
N ALA A 433 5.57 14.89 -11.00
CA ALA A 433 4.35 14.29 -10.49
C ALA A 433 3.46 13.65 -11.56
N ALA A 434 3.47 14.20 -12.79
CA ALA A 434 2.65 13.69 -13.89
C ALA A 434 2.95 12.22 -14.25
N ALA A 435 4.16 11.72 -13.96
CA ALA A 435 4.51 10.31 -14.14
C ALA A 435 3.71 9.37 -13.22
N PHE A 436 3.14 9.89 -12.13
CA PHE A 436 2.32 9.16 -11.17
C PHE A 436 0.82 9.41 -11.33
N ALA A 437 0.41 10.19 -12.33
CA ALA A 437 -1.00 10.42 -12.63
C ALA A 437 -1.68 9.12 -13.14
N PRO A 438 -2.98 8.92 -12.89
CA PRO A 438 -3.72 7.75 -13.35
C PRO A 438 -3.53 7.45 -14.83
N ASP A 439 -3.60 8.46 -15.70
CA ASP A 439 -3.43 8.30 -17.14
C ASP A 439 -2.02 7.85 -17.57
N ALA A 440 -1.00 8.23 -16.82
CA ALA A 440 0.39 7.83 -17.08
C ALA A 440 0.67 6.40 -16.61
N VAL A 441 0.10 5.99 -15.46
CA VAL A 441 0.35 4.68 -14.85
C VAL A 441 -0.54 3.58 -15.43
N ARG A 442 -1.79 3.91 -15.79
CA ARG A 442 -2.79 2.95 -16.29
C ARG A 442 -2.25 2.04 -17.41
N PRO A 443 -1.56 2.52 -18.45
CA PRO A 443 -1.02 1.65 -19.50
C PRO A 443 -0.08 0.56 -18.99
N ALA A 444 0.80 0.90 -18.04
CA ALA A 444 1.73 -0.06 -17.44
C ALA A 444 1.01 -1.11 -16.60
N LEU A 445 0.01 -0.72 -15.81
CA LEU A 445 -0.82 -1.65 -15.05
C LEU A 445 -1.61 -2.57 -15.99
N VAL A 446 -2.21 -2.03 -17.05
CA VAL A 446 -2.95 -2.82 -18.07
C VAL A 446 -2.02 -3.83 -18.72
N ALA A 447 -0.80 -3.44 -19.08
CA ALA A 447 0.19 -4.33 -19.67
C ALA A 447 0.55 -5.49 -18.73
N ALA A 448 0.76 -5.20 -17.42
CA ALA A 448 1.03 -6.22 -16.42
C ALA A 448 -0.13 -7.22 -16.28
N LEU A 449 -1.37 -6.72 -16.21
CA LEU A 449 -2.56 -7.55 -16.05
C LEU A 449 -2.88 -8.35 -17.34
N ARG A 450 -2.63 -7.77 -18.50
CA ARG A 450 -2.73 -8.47 -19.78
C ARG A 450 -1.72 -9.61 -19.85
N ALA A 451 -0.46 -9.37 -19.49
CA ALA A 451 0.56 -10.40 -19.44
C ALA A 451 0.18 -11.52 -18.46
N ALA A 452 -0.39 -11.20 -17.30
CA ALA A 452 -0.88 -12.19 -16.35
C ALA A 452 -2.02 -13.06 -16.93
N VAL A 453 -2.95 -12.46 -17.70
CA VAL A 453 -4.06 -13.17 -18.33
C VAL A 453 -3.55 -14.10 -19.43
N GLU A 454 -2.61 -13.63 -20.25
CA GLU A 454 -2.02 -14.36 -21.37
C GLU A 454 -0.94 -15.36 -20.91
N HIS A 455 -0.43 -15.21 -19.68
CA HIS A 455 0.60 -16.08 -19.14
C HIS A 455 0.05 -17.50 -18.95
N PRO A 456 0.76 -18.54 -19.45
CA PRO A 456 0.35 -19.91 -19.20
C PRO A 456 0.18 -20.17 -17.71
N SER A 457 -0.96 -20.71 -17.31
CA SER A 457 -1.17 -21.09 -15.92
C SER A 457 0.01 -21.92 -15.43
N ARG A 458 0.57 -21.58 -14.27
CA ARG A 458 1.66 -22.30 -13.59
C ARG A 458 1.49 -23.82 -13.55
N ARG A 459 0.27 -24.27 -13.72
CA ARG A 459 -0.19 -25.66 -13.63
C ARG A 459 -0.27 -26.38 -14.98
N ALA A 460 -0.14 -25.61 -16.04
CA ALA A 460 -0.04 -26.16 -17.40
C ALA A 460 1.41 -26.39 -17.85
N ARG A 461 2.38 -26.12 -16.94
CA ARG A 461 3.82 -26.33 -17.21
C ARG A 461 4.28 -27.72 -16.81
#